data_caf6443076580036e03c98578b2ff40b
#
_entry.id   caf6443076580036e03c98578b2ff40b
#
_cell.length_a   1.000
_cell.length_b   1.000
_cell.length_c   1.000
_cell.angle_alpha   90.00
_cell.angle_beta   90.00
_cell.angle_gamma   90.00
#
_symmetry.space_group_name_H-M   'P 1'
#
loop_
_entity.id
_entity.type
_entity.pdbx_description
1 polymer ?
#
loop_
_entity_poly.entity_id
_entity_poly.type
_entity_poly.pdbx_seq_one_letter_code
_entity_poly.pdbx_strand_id
1 'polypeptide(L)'
;MRKVYTMGKKLIDFIDITKSYNGNVVLDDLNLYIRENEFLTLLGPSGCGKTTTLRMLGGFETPDKGKIMFDSKDITNVPANERNLNTVFQKYSLFPHMTIAENIAFGLKIKKKSKAYIDDKIKYALKLVNLDGFENRSVDSLSGGQQQRIAIARAIVNEPKVLLLDEPLGALDLKLRQSMQYELIRFKNELGITFVYVTHDQEEALTMSDTIVVMNQGYIQQIGTPEDIYNEPENAFVADFIGHSNIIDGVMIKDKLVEILGVKM
;
A
#
# COMPACT_ATOMS: atom_id res chain seq x y z
N MET A 1 15.91 -15.52 -19.14
CA MET A 1 15.86 -14.17 -19.75
C MET A 1 15.59 -13.18 -18.64
N ARG A 2 16.57 -12.40 -18.18
CA ARG A 2 16.33 -11.31 -17.21
C ARG A 2 15.40 -10.30 -17.91
N LYS A 3 14.17 -10.12 -17.39
CA LYS A 3 13.33 -9.00 -17.75
C LYS A 3 14.11 -7.73 -17.41
N VAL A 4 14.48 -6.95 -18.42
CA VAL A 4 14.99 -5.59 -18.23
C VAL A 4 13.81 -4.80 -17.65
N TYR A 5 13.78 -4.63 -16.35
CA TYR A 5 12.88 -3.68 -15.71
C TYR A 5 13.30 -2.31 -16.21
N THR A 6 12.52 -1.71 -17.09
CA THR A 6 12.63 -0.28 -17.39
C THR A 6 12.46 0.42 -16.04
N MET A 7 13.53 1.05 -15.57
CA MET A 7 13.54 1.79 -14.31
C MET A 7 12.54 2.96 -14.44
N GLY A 8 11.32 2.77 -13.94
CA GLY A 8 10.31 3.82 -13.89
C GLY A 8 10.85 5.03 -13.13
N LYS A 9 10.38 6.23 -13.51
CA LYS A 9 10.72 7.47 -12.83
C LYS A 9 10.36 7.36 -11.34
N LYS A 10 11.24 7.83 -10.43
CA LYS A 10 10.89 8.01 -9.02
C LYS A 10 9.75 9.01 -8.91
N LEU A 11 8.63 8.60 -8.32
CA LEU A 11 7.47 9.44 -8.09
C LEU A 11 7.43 9.99 -6.67
N ILE A 12 7.79 9.17 -5.69
CA ILE A 12 7.82 9.52 -4.27
C ILE A 12 9.21 9.23 -3.73
N ASP A 13 9.71 10.10 -2.84
CA ASP A 13 10.97 9.90 -2.13
C ASP A 13 10.81 10.35 -0.68
N PHE A 14 11.02 9.43 0.27
CA PHE A 14 11.16 9.69 1.69
C PHE A 14 12.65 9.83 1.99
N ILE A 15 13.05 10.95 2.55
CA ILE A 15 14.45 11.31 2.79
C ILE A 15 14.64 11.57 4.27
N ASP A 16 15.43 10.72 4.94
CA ASP A 16 15.85 10.83 6.35
C ASP A 16 14.67 11.03 7.32
N ILE A 17 13.58 10.30 7.09
CA ILE A 17 12.34 10.47 7.84
C ILE A 17 12.44 9.90 9.25
N THR A 18 12.25 10.76 10.24
CA THR A 18 12.07 10.36 11.65
C THR A 18 10.69 10.77 12.13
N LYS A 19 10.01 9.87 12.84
CA LYS A 19 8.70 10.13 13.47
C LYS A 19 8.62 9.52 14.85
N SER A 20 8.16 10.32 15.81
CA SER A 20 7.97 9.92 17.21
C SER A 20 6.56 10.25 17.69
N TYR A 21 6.06 9.50 18.65
CA TYR A 21 4.83 9.79 19.41
C TYR A 21 5.11 9.70 20.90
N ASN A 22 4.84 10.76 21.63
CA ASN A 22 5.05 10.83 23.09
C ASN A 22 6.47 10.38 23.52
N GLY A 23 7.49 10.76 22.74
CA GLY A 23 8.88 10.40 23.00
C GLY A 23 9.32 9.01 22.50
N ASN A 24 8.39 8.17 22.03
CA ASN A 24 8.72 6.88 21.43
C ASN A 24 8.95 7.03 19.93
N VAL A 25 10.13 6.70 19.45
CA VAL A 25 10.48 6.71 18.02
C VAL A 25 9.78 5.53 17.34
N VAL A 26 8.98 5.84 16.31
CA VAL A 26 8.24 4.85 15.50
C VAL A 26 8.92 4.63 14.15
N LEU A 27 9.55 5.66 13.61
CA LEU A 27 10.37 5.58 12.39
C LEU A 27 11.66 6.35 12.67
N ASP A 28 12.79 5.76 12.33
CA ASP A 28 14.10 6.34 12.52
C ASP A 28 14.91 6.25 11.23
N ASP A 29 15.26 7.42 10.68
CA ASP A 29 16.05 7.55 9.44
C ASP A 29 15.52 6.74 8.25
N LEU A 30 14.17 6.71 8.05
CA LEU A 30 13.57 5.97 6.97
C LEU A 30 13.84 6.66 5.64
N ASN A 31 14.50 5.92 4.74
CA ASN A 31 14.78 6.29 3.36
C ASN A 31 14.11 5.30 2.42
N LEU A 32 13.18 5.77 1.59
CA LEU A 32 12.39 4.93 0.69
C LEU A 32 11.97 5.71 -0.54
N TYR A 33 12.13 5.14 -1.72
CA TYR A 33 11.54 5.71 -2.93
C TYR A 33 10.51 4.76 -3.55
N ILE A 34 9.52 5.34 -4.25
CA ILE A 34 8.46 4.63 -4.96
C ILE A 34 8.42 5.11 -6.40
N ARG A 35 8.32 4.19 -7.34
CA ARG A 35 8.31 4.48 -8.78
C ARG A 35 6.91 4.71 -9.31
N GLU A 36 6.81 5.37 -10.46
CA GLU A 36 5.54 5.48 -11.20
C GLU A 36 5.04 4.10 -11.65
N ASN A 37 3.72 3.89 -11.57
CA ASN A 37 3.03 2.67 -11.99
C ASN A 37 3.48 1.39 -11.24
N GLU A 38 4.04 1.55 -10.06
CA GLU A 38 4.48 0.48 -9.18
C GLU A 38 3.36 0.09 -8.19
N PHE A 39 3.25 -1.20 -7.91
CA PHE A 39 2.52 -1.72 -6.75
C PHE A 39 3.54 -1.99 -5.65
N LEU A 40 3.71 -1.04 -4.74
CA LEU A 40 4.63 -1.18 -3.61
C LEU A 40 3.86 -1.58 -2.36
N THR A 41 4.34 -2.63 -1.68
CA THR A 41 3.76 -3.08 -0.41
C THR A 41 4.72 -2.82 0.75
N LEU A 42 4.20 -2.14 1.78
CA LEU A 42 4.83 -2.07 3.10
C LEU A 42 4.35 -3.28 3.92
N LEU A 43 5.24 -4.20 4.21
CA LEU A 43 4.96 -5.46 4.89
C LEU A 43 5.69 -5.52 6.23
N GLY A 44 5.08 -6.09 7.27
CA GLY A 44 5.75 -6.26 8.56
C GLY A 44 4.75 -6.47 9.71
N PRO A 45 5.22 -6.75 10.93
CA PRO A 45 4.37 -6.95 12.09
C PRO A 45 3.63 -5.68 12.50
N SER A 46 2.62 -5.82 13.37
CA SER A 46 1.90 -4.67 13.91
C SER A 46 2.83 -3.73 14.67
N GLY A 47 2.63 -2.41 14.51
CA GLY A 47 3.42 -1.39 15.21
C GLY A 47 4.80 -1.08 14.61
N CYS A 48 5.22 -1.71 13.48
CA CYS A 48 6.53 -1.44 12.89
C CYS A 48 6.63 -0.15 12.05
N GLY A 49 5.57 0.68 11.98
CA GLY A 49 5.63 1.99 11.32
C GLY A 49 4.94 2.08 9.94
N LYS A 50 4.40 0.99 9.37
CA LYS A 50 3.75 0.97 8.04
C LYS A 50 2.64 2.01 7.87
N THR A 51 1.61 1.96 8.73
CA THR A 51 0.49 2.91 8.71
C THR A 51 0.96 4.34 8.97
N THR A 52 1.98 4.55 9.82
CA THR A 52 2.59 5.86 10.04
C THR A 52 3.22 6.39 8.75
N THR A 53 3.99 5.57 8.04
CA THR A 53 4.59 5.92 6.73
C THR A 53 3.50 6.27 5.71
N LEU A 54 2.44 5.45 5.62
CA LEU A 54 1.31 5.71 4.73
C LEU A 54 0.61 7.02 5.08
N ARG A 55 0.36 7.29 6.39
CA ARG A 55 -0.32 8.52 6.87
C ARG A 55 0.51 9.76 6.60
N MET A 56 1.82 9.71 6.74
CA MET A 56 2.71 10.82 6.36
C MET A 56 2.66 11.09 4.86
N LEU A 57 2.68 10.05 4.02
CA LEU A 57 2.49 10.21 2.57
C LEU A 57 1.11 10.80 2.25
N GLY A 58 0.07 10.35 2.95
CA GLY A 58 -1.29 10.86 2.83
C GLY A 58 -1.50 12.30 3.32
N GLY A 59 -0.55 12.89 4.05
CA GLY A 59 -0.68 14.23 4.64
C GLY A 59 -1.56 14.28 5.88
N PHE A 60 -1.79 13.15 6.54
CA PHE A 60 -2.51 13.05 7.81
C PHE A 60 -1.58 13.17 9.02
N GLU A 61 -0.28 12.98 8.79
CA GLU A 61 0.79 13.13 9.77
C GLU A 61 1.95 13.88 9.12
N THR A 62 2.74 14.60 9.91
CA THR A 62 4.00 15.22 9.47
C THR A 62 5.17 14.51 10.14
N PRO A 63 6.29 14.28 9.44
CA PRO A 63 7.51 13.77 10.06
C PRO A 63 8.09 14.81 11.03
N ASP A 64 8.83 14.34 12.04
CA ASP A 64 9.57 15.22 12.97
C ASP A 64 10.89 15.71 12.34
N LYS A 65 11.47 14.86 11.44
CA LYS A 65 12.65 15.18 10.64
C LYS A 65 12.50 14.61 9.23
N GLY A 66 13.31 15.11 8.31
CA GLY A 66 13.36 14.63 6.93
C GLY A 66 12.36 15.33 6.01
N LYS A 67 12.22 14.79 4.80
CA LYS A 67 11.37 15.36 3.74
C LYS A 67 10.66 14.27 2.96
N ILE A 68 9.45 14.59 2.49
CA ILE A 68 8.69 13.75 1.56
C ILE A 68 8.57 14.51 0.23
N MET A 69 9.15 13.92 -0.81
CA MET A 69 9.08 14.47 -2.15
C MET A 69 8.03 13.72 -2.97
N PHE A 70 7.25 14.44 -3.75
CA PHE A 70 6.28 13.89 -4.69
C PHE A 70 6.44 14.59 -6.04
N ASP A 71 6.76 13.83 -7.09
CA ASP A 71 7.03 14.35 -8.44
C ASP A 71 8.02 15.55 -8.39
N SER A 72 9.11 15.37 -7.65
CA SER A 72 10.19 16.35 -7.39
C SER A 72 9.77 17.61 -6.61
N LYS A 73 8.57 17.62 -6.01
CA LYS A 73 8.09 18.71 -5.14
C LYS A 73 8.09 18.27 -3.69
N ASP A 74 8.53 19.12 -2.79
CA ASP A 74 8.43 18.89 -1.35
C ASP A 74 6.96 19.01 -0.92
N ILE A 75 6.39 17.89 -0.42
CA ILE A 75 5.03 17.83 0.09
C ILE A 75 4.97 17.60 1.61
N THR A 76 6.09 17.71 2.30
CA THR A 76 6.21 17.39 3.73
C THR A 76 5.11 18.06 4.56
N ASN A 77 4.87 19.35 4.33
CA ASN A 77 3.88 20.14 5.05
C ASN A 77 2.60 20.43 4.25
N VAL A 78 2.43 19.80 3.08
CA VAL A 78 1.21 19.97 2.26
C VAL A 78 0.08 19.16 2.88
N PRO A 79 -1.09 19.75 3.17
CA PRO A 79 -2.21 19.04 3.77
C PRO A 79 -2.81 18.01 2.81
N ALA A 80 -3.49 16.99 3.36
CA ALA A 80 -4.01 15.84 2.60
C ALA A 80 -4.92 16.23 1.42
N ASN A 81 -5.76 17.26 1.59
CA ASN A 81 -6.71 17.71 0.57
C ASN A 81 -6.06 18.39 -0.65
N GLU A 82 -4.79 18.79 -0.54
CA GLU A 82 -4.03 19.43 -1.61
C GLU A 82 -3.06 18.48 -2.32
N ARG A 83 -2.92 17.25 -1.81
CA ARG A 83 -2.08 16.21 -2.43
C ARG A 83 -2.83 15.51 -3.55
N ASN A 84 -2.14 15.22 -4.66
CA ASN A 84 -2.72 14.47 -5.80
C ASN A 84 -2.61 12.94 -5.56
N LEU A 85 -3.09 12.51 -4.43
CA LEU A 85 -3.18 11.11 -4.02
C LEU A 85 -4.46 10.88 -3.22
N ASN A 86 -4.98 9.66 -3.21
CA ASN A 86 -6.17 9.30 -2.46
C ASN A 86 -5.90 8.12 -1.56
N THR A 87 -6.62 8.06 -0.43
CA THR A 87 -6.47 7.00 0.58
C THR A 87 -7.76 6.22 0.71
N VAL A 88 -7.65 4.88 0.74
CA VAL A 88 -8.69 3.95 1.16
C VAL A 88 -8.29 3.43 2.54
N PHE A 89 -9.09 3.72 3.54
CA PHE A 89 -8.85 3.34 4.92
C PHE A 89 -9.36 1.92 5.21
N GLN A 90 -8.83 1.27 6.22
CA GLN A 90 -9.18 -0.08 6.67
C GLN A 90 -10.69 -0.29 6.88
N LYS A 91 -11.41 0.70 7.41
CA LYS A 91 -12.89 0.68 7.59
C LYS A 91 -13.66 1.30 6.42
N TYR A 92 -13.04 1.42 5.25
CA TYR A 92 -13.58 1.99 3.99
C TYR A 92 -14.06 3.44 4.07
N SER A 93 -14.45 3.94 5.24
CA SER A 93 -14.88 5.32 5.53
C SER A 93 -15.93 5.84 4.53
N LEU A 94 -16.88 5.00 4.12
CA LEU A 94 -18.01 5.42 3.31
C LEU A 94 -18.95 6.29 4.15
N PHE A 95 -19.62 7.24 3.51
CA PHE A 95 -20.61 8.11 4.14
C PHE A 95 -21.96 7.37 4.24
N PRO A 96 -22.40 6.92 5.44
CA PRO A 96 -23.56 6.05 5.57
C PRO A 96 -24.89 6.74 5.20
N HIS A 97 -24.94 8.07 5.35
CA HIS A 97 -26.12 8.89 5.02
C HIS A 97 -26.22 9.26 3.53
N MET A 98 -25.27 8.82 2.71
CA MET A 98 -25.23 9.08 1.27
C MET A 98 -25.50 7.80 0.48
N THR A 99 -26.08 7.94 -0.70
CA THR A 99 -26.18 6.87 -1.70
C THR A 99 -24.78 6.51 -2.23
N ILE A 100 -24.71 5.39 -2.96
CA ILE A 100 -23.44 4.96 -3.60
C ILE A 100 -22.97 6.01 -4.62
N ALA A 101 -23.88 6.53 -5.45
CA ALA A 101 -23.55 7.60 -6.40
C ALA A 101 -23.03 8.86 -5.70
N GLU A 102 -23.63 9.24 -4.58
CA GLU A 102 -23.20 10.41 -3.80
C GLU A 102 -21.83 10.19 -3.16
N ASN A 103 -21.54 8.99 -2.64
CA ASN A 103 -20.23 8.61 -2.14
C ASN A 103 -19.16 8.76 -3.23
N ILE A 104 -19.39 8.20 -4.41
CA ILE A 104 -18.44 8.27 -5.53
C ILE A 104 -18.27 9.73 -6.01
N ALA A 105 -19.38 10.48 -6.11
CA ALA A 105 -19.39 11.88 -6.58
C ALA A 105 -18.74 12.85 -5.60
N PHE A 106 -18.54 12.50 -4.34
CA PHE A 106 -18.22 13.45 -3.27
C PHE A 106 -17.00 14.32 -3.59
N GLY A 107 -15.88 13.71 -3.95
CA GLY A 107 -14.66 14.44 -4.31
C GLY A 107 -14.82 15.31 -5.55
N LEU A 108 -15.56 14.84 -6.54
CA LEU A 108 -15.83 15.60 -7.78
C LEU A 108 -16.72 16.82 -7.53
N LYS A 109 -17.70 16.70 -6.62
CA LYS A 109 -18.54 17.83 -6.19
C LYS A 109 -17.72 18.91 -5.48
N ILE A 110 -16.78 18.52 -4.59
CA ILE A 110 -15.86 19.45 -3.94
C ILE A 110 -14.99 20.18 -4.97
N LYS A 111 -14.51 19.45 -5.99
CA LYS A 111 -13.75 20.01 -7.12
C LYS A 111 -14.63 20.80 -8.11
N LYS A 112 -15.92 21.01 -7.82
CA LYS A 112 -16.88 21.77 -8.63
C LYS A 112 -16.97 21.31 -10.09
N LYS A 113 -16.85 20.00 -10.35
CA LYS A 113 -16.99 19.44 -11.69
C LYS A 113 -18.44 19.55 -12.18
N SER A 114 -18.65 19.60 -13.50
CA SER A 114 -19.99 19.68 -14.08
C SER A 114 -20.81 18.42 -13.79
N LYS A 115 -22.14 18.55 -13.74
CA LYS A 115 -23.04 17.42 -13.50
C LYS A 115 -22.84 16.31 -14.53
N ALA A 116 -22.74 16.62 -15.81
CA ALA A 116 -22.52 15.64 -16.87
C ALA A 116 -21.21 14.85 -16.65
N TYR A 117 -20.13 15.55 -16.30
CA TYR A 117 -18.84 14.89 -15.98
C TYR A 117 -18.98 13.96 -14.77
N ILE A 118 -19.68 14.40 -13.72
CA ILE A 118 -19.89 13.58 -12.50
C ILE A 118 -20.70 12.33 -12.85
N ASP A 119 -21.80 12.46 -13.59
CA ASP A 119 -22.68 11.36 -13.97
C ASP A 119 -21.92 10.31 -14.81
N ASP A 120 -21.09 10.76 -15.77
CA ASP A 120 -20.25 9.86 -16.57
C ASP A 120 -19.20 9.14 -15.72
N LYS A 121 -18.56 9.85 -14.79
CA LYS A 121 -17.55 9.27 -13.91
C LYS A 121 -18.13 8.26 -12.90
N ILE A 122 -19.37 8.49 -12.41
CA ILE A 122 -20.07 7.51 -11.56
C ILE A 122 -20.30 6.22 -12.34
N LYS A 123 -20.86 6.30 -13.55
CA LYS A 123 -21.10 5.13 -14.41
C LYS A 123 -19.80 4.37 -14.70
N TYR A 124 -18.76 5.10 -15.09
CA TYR A 124 -17.44 4.52 -15.33
C TYR A 124 -16.91 3.79 -14.09
N ALA A 125 -16.93 4.44 -12.91
CA ALA A 125 -16.41 3.87 -11.68
C ALA A 125 -17.20 2.63 -11.24
N LEU A 126 -18.54 2.64 -11.32
CA LEU A 126 -19.37 1.48 -10.99
C LEU A 126 -19.13 0.30 -11.94
N LYS A 127 -18.98 0.56 -13.23
CA LYS A 127 -18.62 -0.47 -14.20
C LYS A 127 -17.25 -1.06 -13.92
N LEU A 128 -16.26 -0.23 -13.59
CA LEU A 128 -14.89 -0.67 -13.27
C LEU A 128 -14.87 -1.66 -12.09
N VAL A 129 -15.70 -1.42 -11.06
CA VAL A 129 -15.79 -2.27 -9.87
C VAL A 129 -16.87 -3.34 -9.93
N ASN A 130 -17.49 -3.57 -11.10
CA ASN A 130 -18.56 -4.56 -11.34
C ASN A 130 -19.78 -4.38 -10.42
N LEU A 131 -20.23 -3.13 -10.23
CA LEU A 131 -21.40 -2.76 -9.42
C LEU A 131 -22.37 -1.84 -10.20
N ASP A 132 -22.54 -2.09 -11.50
CA ASP A 132 -23.52 -1.36 -12.32
C ASP A 132 -24.93 -1.48 -11.71
N GLY A 133 -25.69 -0.39 -11.72
CA GLY A 133 -27.05 -0.35 -11.18
C GLY A 133 -27.16 -0.20 -9.67
N PHE A 134 -26.03 0.05 -8.98
CA PHE A 134 -25.98 0.25 -7.52
C PHE A 134 -26.08 1.72 -7.11
N GLU A 135 -26.23 2.64 -8.04
CA GLU A 135 -26.16 4.10 -7.85
C GLU A 135 -27.01 4.61 -6.69
N ASN A 136 -28.24 4.12 -6.59
CA ASN A 136 -29.25 4.59 -5.64
C ASN A 136 -29.32 3.78 -4.34
N ARG A 137 -28.45 2.77 -4.17
CA ARG A 137 -28.44 1.95 -2.96
C ARG A 137 -27.80 2.70 -1.80
N SER A 138 -28.19 2.31 -0.57
CA SER A 138 -27.53 2.75 0.66
C SER A 138 -26.28 1.93 0.93
N VAL A 139 -25.32 2.50 1.66
CA VAL A 139 -24.07 1.80 2.09
C VAL A 139 -24.38 0.55 2.92
N ASP A 140 -25.38 0.63 3.80
CA ASP A 140 -25.74 -0.46 4.71
C ASP A 140 -26.33 -1.69 3.99
N SER A 141 -26.77 -1.52 2.75
CA SER A 141 -27.28 -2.64 1.92
C SER A 141 -26.15 -3.48 1.28
N LEU A 142 -24.89 -3.06 1.43
CA LEU A 142 -23.74 -3.66 0.78
C LEU A 142 -23.01 -4.65 1.69
N SER A 143 -22.51 -5.76 1.10
CA SER A 143 -21.52 -6.61 1.75
C SER A 143 -20.19 -5.88 1.95
N GLY A 144 -19.33 -6.37 2.86
CA GLY A 144 -18.00 -5.77 3.12
C GLY A 144 -17.16 -5.60 1.84
N GLY A 145 -17.13 -6.62 0.98
CA GLY A 145 -16.41 -6.53 -0.30
C GLY A 145 -17.03 -5.53 -1.28
N GLN A 146 -18.35 -5.38 -1.29
CA GLN A 146 -19.02 -4.35 -2.09
C GLN A 146 -18.71 -2.94 -1.55
N GLN A 147 -18.71 -2.76 -0.23
CA GLN A 147 -18.31 -1.49 0.40
C GLN A 147 -16.87 -1.12 0.05
N GLN A 148 -15.96 -2.09 0.08
CA GLN A 148 -14.58 -1.90 -0.32
C GLN A 148 -14.46 -1.45 -1.79
N ARG A 149 -15.16 -2.13 -2.71
CA ARG A 149 -15.17 -1.75 -4.13
C ARG A 149 -15.68 -0.33 -4.33
N ILE A 150 -16.70 0.10 -3.60
CA ILE A 150 -17.19 1.48 -3.65
C ILE A 150 -16.16 2.46 -3.08
N ALA A 151 -15.45 2.11 -2.01
CA ALA A 151 -14.39 2.97 -1.48
C ALA A 151 -13.24 3.16 -2.49
N ILE A 152 -12.86 2.09 -3.19
CA ILE A 152 -11.89 2.15 -4.28
C ILE A 152 -12.43 2.98 -5.45
N ALA A 153 -13.68 2.77 -5.88
CA ALA A 153 -14.32 3.55 -6.93
C ALA A 153 -14.34 5.06 -6.60
N ARG A 154 -14.69 5.42 -5.35
CA ARG A 154 -14.65 6.80 -4.84
C ARG A 154 -13.24 7.40 -4.89
N ALA A 155 -12.22 6.61 -4.64
CA ALA A 155 -10.84 7.06 -4.69
C ALA A 155 -10.36 7.25 -6.13
N ILE A 156 -10.63 6.27 -7.01
CA ILE A 156 -10.17 6.25 -8.41
C ILE A 156 -10.82 7.35 -9.25
N VAL A 157 -12.10 7.67 -9.01
CA VAL A 157 -12.85 8.66 -9.81
C VAL A 157 -12.21 10.06 -9.81
N ASN A 158 -11.41 10.36 -8.83
CA ASN A 158 -10.65 11.60 -8.72
C ASN A 158 -9.36 11.62 -9.57
N GLU A 159 -9.05 10.52 -10.26
CA GLU A 159 -7.86 10.34 -11.11
C GLU A 159 -6.55 10.66 -10.35
N PRO A 160 -6.30 10.02 -9.19
CA PRO A 160 -5.09 10.27 -8.44
C PRO A 160 -3.87 9.65 -9.14
N LYS A 161 -2.68 10.25 -8.96
CA LYS A 161 -1.43 9.60 -9.38
C LYS A 161 -1.05 8.42 -8.49
N VAL A 162 -1.49 8.44 -7.23
CA VAL A 162 -1.17 7.41 -6.23
C VAL A 162 -2.41 7.04 -5.44
N LEU A 163 -2.64 5.75 -5.26
CA LEU A 163 -3.66 5.19 -4.39
C LEU A 163 -2.99 4.56 -3.16
N LEU A 164 -3.34 5.06 -1.98
CA LEU A 164 -2.88 4.57 -0.69
C LEU A 164 -3.94 3.61 -0.11
N LEU A 165 -3.53 2.42 0.30
CA LEU A 165 -4.40 1.37 0.80
C LEU A 165 -3.90 0.89 2.16
N ASP A 166 -4.65 1.16 3.24
CA ASP A 166 -4.30 0.78 4.61
C ASP A 166 -5.08 -0.48 5.03
N GLU A 167 -4.44 -1.64 4.97
CA GLU A 167 -4.99 -2.98 5.27
C GLU A 167 -6.40 -3.23 4.69
N PRO A 168 -6.65 -2.95 3.40
CA PRO A 168 -8.00 -2.92 2.87
C PRO A 168 -8.67 -4.30 2.82
N LEU A 169 -7.91 -5.40 2.81
CA LEU A 169 -8.43 -6.76 2.70
C LEU A 169 -8.61 -7.47 4.04
N GLY A 170 -8.13 -6.88 5.14
CA GLY A 170 -8.07 -7.54 6.45
C GLY A 170 -9.42 -7.97 7.04
N ALA A 171 -10.53 -7.33 6.65
CA ALA A 171 -11.87 -7.64 7.13
C ALA A 171 -12.65 -8.64 6.24
N LEU A 172 -12.05 -9.15 5.15
CA LEU A 172 -12.70 -10.04 4.20
C LEU A 172 -12.41 -11.50 4.49
N ASP A 173 -13.39 -12.38 4.15
CA ASP A 173 -13.16 -13.82 4.11
C ASP A 173 -12.15 -14.19 3.01
N LEU A 174 -11.56 -15.39 3.11
CA LEU A 174 -10.47 -15.84 2.23
C LEU A 174 -10.83 -15.76 0.74
N LYS A 175 -12.03 -16.27 0.36
CA LYS A 175 -12.45 -16.31 -1.05
C LYS A 175 -12.64 -14.90 -1.63
N LEU A 176 -13.25 -14.03 -0.85
CA LEU A 176 -13.48 -12.64 -1.25
C LEU A 176 -12.15 -11.86 -1.30
N ARG A 177 -11.24 -12.12 -0.34
CA ARG A 177 -9.89 -11.55 -0.32
C ARG A 177 -9.13 -11.88 -1.60
N GLN A 178 -9.06 -13.15 -1.99
CA GLN A 178 -8.41 -13.58 -3.22
C GLN A 178 -9.02 -12.92 -4.47
N SER A 179 -10.35 -12.84 -4.55
CA SER A 179 -11.02 -12.14 -5.66
C SER A 179 -10.61 -10.66 -5.72
N MET A 180 -10.51 -10.00 -4.57
CA MET A 180 -10.13 -8.58 -4.49
C MET A 180 -8.65 -8.34 -4.82
N GLN A 181 -7.74 -9.27 -4.50
CA GLN A 181 -6.34 -9.21 -4.92
C GLN A 181 -6.21 -9.12 -6.45
N TYR A 182 -6.91 -10.01 -7.17
CA TYR A 182 -6.94 -9.97 -8.65
C TYR A 182 -7.51 -8.65 -9.18
N GLU A 183 -8.55 -8.12 -8.54
CA GLU A 183 -9.14 -6.84 -8.95
C GLU A 183 -8.17 -5.66 -8.74
N LEU A 184 -7.45 -5.62 -7.60
CA LEU A 184 -6.45 -4.57 -7.34
C LEU A 184 -5.32 -4.59 -8.37
N ILE A 185 -4.81 -5.77 -8.72
CA ILE A 185 -3.81 -5.94 -9.78
C ILE A 185 -4.37 -5.45 -11.13
N ARG A 186 -5.61 -5.82 -11.45
CA ARG A 186 -6.29 -5.36 -12.66
C ARG A 186 -6.39 -3.83 -12.69
N PHE A 187 -6.87 -3.21 -11.61
CA PHE A 187 -6.99 -1.74 -11.52
C PHE A 187 -5.64 -1.05 -11.70
N LYS A 188 -4.57 -1.56 -11.08
CA LYS A 188 -3.22 -1.03 -11.26
C LYS A 188 -2.83 -1.04 -12.75
N ASN A 189 -3.05 -2.15 -13.43
CA ASN A 189 -2.66 -2.31 -14.84
C ASN A 189 -3.54 -1.49 -15.79
N GLU A 190 -4.87 -1.42 -15.56
CA GLU A 190 -5.80 -0.70 -16.42
C GLU A 190 -5.69 0.82 -16.26
N LEU A 191 -5.42 1.29 -15.04
CA LEU A 191 -5.44 2.72 -14.74
C LEU A 191 -4.06 3.38 -14.82
N GLY A 192 -2.98 2.58 -14.80
CA GLY A 192 -1.61 3.10 -14.84
C GLY A 192 -1.29 4.01 -13.65
N ILE A 193 -1.86 3.75 -12.47
CA ILE A 193 -1.61 4.50 -11.24
C ILE A 193 -0.67 3.73 -10.30
N THR A 194 0.02 4.45 -9.44
CA THR A 194 0.91 3.87 -8.43
C THR A 194 0.08 3.44 -7.21
N PHE A 195 0.35 2.25 -6.68
CA PHE A 195 -0.28 1.73 -5.47
C PHE A 195 0.74 1.69 -4.34
N VAL A 196 0.36 2.19 -3.17
CA VAL A 196 1.09 1.99 -1.92
C VAL A 196 0.17 1.24 -0.97
N TYR A 197 0.52 0.01 -0.69
CA TYR A 197 -0.30 -0.95 0.02
C TYR A 197 0.33 -1.29 1.38
N VAL A 198 -0.47 -1.28 2.42
CA VAL A 198 -0.04 -1.71 3.77
C VAL A 198 -0.74 -3.00 4.11
N THR A 199 0.02 -4.00 4.53
CA THR A 199 -0.51 -5.27 5.05
C THR A 199 0.45 -5.90 6.07
N HIS A 200 -0.06 -6.83 6.84
CA HIS A 200 0.73 -7.77 7.64
C HIS A 200 0.64 -9.21 7.06
N ASP A 201 -0.11 -9.39 5.98
CA ASP A 201 -0.33 -10.67 5.30
C ASP A 201 0.74 -10.86 4.21
N GLN A 202 1.54 -11.92 4.36
CA GLN A 202 2.65 -12.24 3.45
C GLN A 202 2.13 -12.71 2.08
N GLU A 203 1.02 -13.47 2.05
CA GLU A 203 0.43 -13.95 0.80
C GLU A 203 -0.04 -12.79 -0.08
N GLU A 204 -0.68 -11.78 0.53
CA GLU A 204 -1.07 -10.54 -0.17
C GLU A 204 0.15 -9.85 -0.79
N ALA A 205 1.20 -9.64 0.01
CA ALA A 205 2.42 -8.97 -0.44
C ALA A 205 3.11 -9.73 -1.57
N LEU A 206 3.31 -11.04 -1.42
CA LEU A 206 3.99 -11.87 -2.42
C LEU A 206 3.18 -12.00 -3.73
N THR A 207 1.85 -11.94 -3.66
CA THR A 207 0.98 -12.13 -4.83
C THR A 207 0.79 -10.85 -5.65
N MET A 208 0.70 -9.68 -5.00
CA MET A 208 0.26 -8.46 -5.68
C MET A 208 1.39 -7.48 -6.01
N SER A 209 2.53 -7.57 -5.33
CA SER A 209 3.52 -6.50 -5.37
C SER A 209 4.49 -6.60 -6.54
N ASP A 210 4.89 -5.46 -7.08
CA ASP A 210 6.12 -5.33 -7.88
C ASP A 210 7.34 -5.20 -6.95
N THR A 211 7.17 -4.48 -5.82
CA THR A 211 8.21 -4.27 -4.80
C THR A 211 7.61 -4.44 -3.40
N ILE A 212 8.30 -5.17 -2.55
CA ILE A 212 7.98 -5.33 -1.13
C ILE A 212 9.04 -4.61 -0.30
N VAL A 213 8.59 -3.85 0.68
CA VAL A 213 9.40 -3.24 1.72
C VAL A 213 9.08 -3.93 3.03
N VAL A 214 9.98 -4.78 3.50
CA VAL A 214 9.83 -5.46 4.78
C VAL A 214 10.30 -4.53 5.89
N MET A 215 9.42 -4.26 6.85
CA MET A 215 9.67 -3.33 7.96
C MET A 215 9.60 -4.04 9.30
N ASN A 216 10.49 -3.67 10.22
CA ASN A 216 10.46 -4.12 11.60
C ASN A 216 10.98 -3.03 12.54
N GLN A 217 10.28 -2.79 13.65
CA GLN A 217 10.69 -1.83 14.71
C GLN A 217 11.11 -0.44 14.18
N GLY A 218 10.42 0.07 13.18
CA GLY A 218 10.69 1.39 12.60
C GLY A 218 11.77 1.44 11.50
N TYR A 219 12.39 0.30 11.19
CA TYR A 219 13.45 0.19 10.20
C TYR A 219 13.03 -0.67 9.01
N ILE A 220 13.55 -0.33 7.83
CA ILE A 220 13.47 -1.19 6.66
C ILE A 220 14.49 -2.33 6.84
N GLN A 221 14.01 -3.57 6.71
CA GLN A 221 14.82 -4.78 6.83
C GLN A 221 15.32 -5.26 5.48
N GLN A 222 14.49 -5.13 4.44
CA GLN A 222 14.83 -5.47 3.05
C GLN A 222 13.86 -4.80 2.10
N ILE A 223 14.32 -4.45 0.91
CA ILE A 223 13.50 -4.01 -0.24
C ILE A 223 13.86 -4.90 -1.42
N GLY A 224 12.84 -5.49 -2.06
CA GLY A 224 13.06 -6.34 -3.22
C GLY A 224 11.78 -6.72 -3.92
N THR A 225 11.91 -7.47 -4.99
CA THR A 225 10.76 -8.14 -5.64
C THR A 225 10.23 -9.26 -4.71
N PRO A 226 9.00 -9.76 -4.93
CA PRO A 226 8.52 -10.94 -4.20
C PRO A 226 9.49 -12.12 -4.27
N GLU A 227 10.13 -12.33 -5.42
CA GLU A 227 11.12 -13.39 -5.63
C GLU A 227 12.39 -13.19 -4.80
N ASP A 228 12.92 -11.94 -4.75
CA ASP A 228 14.10 -11.61 -3.94
C ASP A 228 13.81 -11.82 -2.45
N ILE A 229 12.66 -11.30 -1.97
CA ILE A 229 12.27 -11.37 -0.56
C ILE A 229 12.09 -12.82 -0.09
N TYR A 230 11.52 -13.68 -0.96
CA TYR A 230 11.25 -15.07 -0.62
C TYR A 230 12.49 -15.97 -0.73
N ASN A 231 13.30 -15.80 -1.79
CA ASN A 231 14.42 -16.71 -2.09
C ASN A 231 15.77 -16.23 -1.52
N GLU A 232 15.95 -14.91 -1.33
CA GLU A 232 17.21 -14.29 -0.93
C GLU A 232 17.00 -13.33 0.27
N PRO A 233 16.50 -13.82 1.44
CA PRO A 233 16.31 -12.97 2.60
C PRO A 233 17.65 -12.43 3.13
N GLU A 234 17.73 -11.10 3.33
CA GLU A 234 18.96 -10.41 3.76
C GLU A 234 19.35 -10.67 5.22
N ASN A 235 18.39 -11.09 6.04
CA ASN A 235 18.64 -11.38 7.46
C ASN A 235 17.66 -12.43 8.01
N ALA A 236 17.97 -12.92 9.22
CA ALA A 236 17.19 -13.94 9.91
C ALA A 236 15.74 -13.52 10.16
N PHE A 237 15.48 -12.22 10.44
CA PHE A 237 14.12 -11.73 10.63
C PHE A 237 13.29 -11.87 9.36
N VAL A 238 13.83 -11.46 8.20
CA VAL A 238 13.10 -11.59 6.92
C VAL A 238 12.84 -13.03 6.57
N ALA A 239 13.84 -13.92 6.75
CA ALA A 239 13.71 -15.35 6.51
C ALA A 239 12.61 -16.00 7.36
N ASP A 240 12.54 -15.66 8.66
CA ASP A 240 11.53 -16.19 9.59
C ASP A 240 10.15 -15.57 9.36
N PHE A 241 10.12 -14.29 9.03
CA PHE A 241 8.87 -13.55 8.86
C PHE A 241 8.16 -13.88 7.53
N ILE A 242 8.88 -14.19 6.44
CA ILE A 242 8.30 -14.42 5.10
C ILE A 242 7.94 -15.88 4.85
N GLY A 243 8.52 -16.81 5.58
CA GLY A 243 8.32 -18.23 5.35
C GLY A 243 8.36 -19.06 6.62
N HIS A 244 8.29 -20.37 6.44
CA HIS A 244 8.57 -21.32 7.51
C HIS A 244 10.05 -21.69 7.44
N SER A 245 10.90 -20.93 8.13
CA SER A 245 12.35 -21.13 8.13
C SER A 245 12.82 -21.75 9.44
N ASN A 246 13.73 -22.73 9.35
CA ASN A 246 14.49 -23.20 10.50
C ASN A 246 15.79 -22.42 10.57
N ILE A 247 15.87 -21.48 11.50
CA ILE A 247 17.08 -20.67 11.72
C ILE A 247 17.91 -21.34 12.79
N ILE A 248 19.12 -21.74 12.42
CA ILE A 248 20.07 -22.45 13.30
C ILE A 248 21.37 -21.65 13.34
N ASP A 249 21.85 -21.38 14.54
CA ASP A 249 23.14 -20.72 14.72
C ASP A 249 24.30 -21.63 14.28
N GLY A 250 25.21 -21.07 13.48
CA GLY A 250 26.40 -21.76 13.00
C GLY A 250 27.57 -20.82 12.89
N VAL A 251 28.78 -21.39 12.99
CA VAL A 251 30.01 -20.65 12.86
C VAL A 251 30.75 -21.12 11.61
N MET A 252 31.02 -20.20 10.69
CA MET A 252 31.88 -20.47 9.54
C MET A 252 33.33 -20.60 10.01
N ILE A 253 33.88 -21.80 9.96
CA ILE A 253 35.28 -22.08 10.37
C ILE A 253 36.26 -21.71 9.24
N LYS A 254 35.89 -22.06 8.01
CA LYS A 254 36.60 -21.71 6.78
C LYS A 254 35.67 -21.91 5.59
N ASP A 255 36.13 -21.53 4.41
CA ASP A 255 35.36 -21.75 3.18
C ASP A 255 34.84 -23.20 3.08
N LYS A 256 33.52 -23.34 2.86
CA LYS A 256 32.83 -24.63 2.77
C LYS A 256 32.90 -25.53 4.04
N LEU A 257 33.17 -24.96 5.21
CA LEU A 257 33.14 -25.68 6.48
C LEU A 257 32.42 -24.86 7.54
N VAL A 258 31.25 -25.31 7.94
CA VAL A 258 30.42 -24.70 9.00
C VAL A 258 30.33 -25.63 10.18
N GLU A 259 30.39 -25.09 11.39
CA GLU A 259 30.03 -25.79 12.61
C GLU A 259 28.60 -25.40 13.04
N ILE A 260 27.70 -26.37 13.11
CA ILE A 260 26.31 -26.22 13.53
C ILE A 260 26.06 -27.18 14.67
N LEU A 261 25.55 -26.69 15.81
CA LEU A 261 25.29 -27.49 17.02
C LEU A 261 26.50 -28.39 17.45
N GLY A 262 27.73 -27.88 17.25
CA GLY A 262 28.95 -28.61 17.58
C GLY A 262 29.39 -29.65 16.54
N VAL A 263 28.68 -29.76 15.41
CA VAL A 263 29.03 -30.66 14.31
C VAL A 263 29.62 -29.86 13.16
N LYS A 264 30.79 -30.29 12.67
CA LYS A 264 31.42 -29.69 11.48
C LYS A 264 30.89 -30.34 10.21
N MET A 265 30.33 -29.53 9.32
CA MET A 265 29.76 -29.92 8.03
C MET A 265 30.40 -29.18 6.89
#